data_34b912264f07c9250ab1984dc01b9092
#
_entry.id   34b912264f07c9250ab1984dc01b9092
#
_cell.length_a   1.000
_cell.length_b   1.000
_cell.length_c   1.000
_cell.angle_alpha   90.00
_cell.angle_beta   90.00
_cell.angle_gamma   90.00
#
_symmetry.space_group_name_H-M   'P 1'
#
loop_
_entity.id
_entity.type
_entity.pdbx_description
1 polymer ?
#
loop_
_entity_poly.entity_id
_entity_poly.type
_entity_poly.pdbx_seq_one_letter_code
_entity_poly.pdbx_strand_id
1 'polypeptide(L)'
;MLDEGLKTQLKGYLDRLTQPVEITASVDDGKASAEMLQLLNDLASASPLVSVEVRRDDGELVPSFALRRSGQAGRSGQAGQSGQESRVRFAGLPLGHEFSSLVLALLQVGGYPPKADPAVLDQVRALEGEFRFETFISLSCQNCPDVVQALNLMAVLNPNVQHTMIEGSLFQAEVERRSIMAVPAVFLNGQPFGQGRMSLED
;
A
#
# COMPACT_ATOMS: atom_id res chain seq x y z
N MET A 1 -2.80 -12.12 12.35
CA MET A 1 -1.89 -13.18 12.81
C MET A 1 -1.79 -14.21 11.74
N LEU A 2 -0.58 -14.37 11.24
CA LEU A 2 -0.30 -15.32 10.19
C LEU A 2 -0.07 -16.69 10.83
N ASP A 3 -0.66 -17.74 10.26
CA ASP A 3 -0.32 -19.12 10.66
C ASP A 3 1.10 -19.48 10.19
N GLU A 4 1.64 -20.59 10.72
CA GLU A 4 3.01 -21.01 10.43
C GLU A 4 3.25 -21.35 8.95
N GLY A 5 2.24 -21.86 8.26
CA GLY A 5 2.31 -22.13 6.82
C GLY A 5 2.44 -20.83 6.02
N LEU A 6 1.63 -19.84 6.36
CA LEU A 6 1.64 -18.54 5.71
C LEU A 6 2.92 -17.75 6.01
N LYS A 7 3.45 -17.86 7.24
CA LYS A 7 4.77 -17.28 7.60
C LYS A 7 5.91 -17.88 6.80
N THR A 8 5.89 -19.20 6.59
CA THR A 8 6.89 -19.90 5.78
C THR A 8 6.84 -19.45 4.32
N GLN A 9 5.64 -19.33 3.75
CA GLN A 9 5.46 -18.82 2.40
C GLN A 9 5.92 -17.36 2.28
N LEU A 10 5.54 -16.52 3.25
CA LEU A 10 5.94 -15.11 3.32
C LEU A 10 7.47 -14.96 3.31
N LYS A 11 8.17 -15.75 4.12
CA LYS A 11 9.62 -15.75 4.14
C LYS A 11 10.21 -16.09 2.77
N GLY A 12 9.69 -17.12 2.10
CA GLY A 12 10.14 -17.49 0.75
C GLY A 12 9.91 -16.40 -0.29
N TYR A 13 8.84 -15.59 -0.16
CA TYR A 13 8.64 -14.43 -1.01
C TYR A 13 9.60 -13.30 -0.67
N LEU A 14 9.77 -12.96 0.61
CA LEU A 14 10.60 -11.85 1.06
C LEU A 14 12.11 -12.11 0.88
N ASP A 15 12.53 -13.36 0.70
CA ASP A 15 13.91 -13.68 0.31
C ASP A 15 14.29 -13.11 -1.09
N ARG A 16 13.30 -12.68 -1.87
CA ARG A 16 13.50 -12.03 -3.18
C ARG A 16 13.73 -10.52 -3.09
N LEU A 17 13.62 -9.95 -1.90
CA LEU A 17 13.93 -8.53 -1.69
C LEU A 17 15.41 -8.27 -1.98
N THR A 18 15.69 -7.22 -2.73
CA THR A 18 17.05 -6.77 -3.06
C THR A 18 17.41 -5.44 -2.39
N GLN A 19 16.40 -4.72 -1.90
CA GLN A 19 16.52 -3.43 -1.25
C GLN A 19 15.76 -3.41 0.08
N PRO A 20 16.26 -2.71 1.09
CA PRO A 20 15.53 -2.57 2.36
C PRO A 20 14.20 -1.83 2.18
N VAL A 21 13.17 -2.33 2.84
CA VAL A 21 11.84 -1.73 2.91
C VAL A 21 11.57 -1.26 4.34
N GLU A 22 11.18 -0.02 4.48
CA GLU A 22 10.73 0.55 5.74
C GLU A 22 9.23 0.70 5.72
N ILE A 23 8.59 0.22 6.77
CA ILE A 23 7.16 0.34 7.01
C ILE A 23 6.96 1.38 8.11
N THR A 24 6.21 2.44 7.81
CA THR A 24 5.81 3.43 8.80
C THR A 24 4.34 3.22 9.15
N ALA A 25 4.06 2.81 10.39
CA ALA A 25 2.71 2.55 10.88
C ALA A 25 2.17 3.74 11.68
N SER A 26 0.94 4.15 11.39
CA SER A 26 0.16 5.14 12.14
C SER A 26 -0.92 4.39 12.91
N VAL A 27 -0.83 4.39 14.24
CA VAL A 27 -1.66 3.57 15.13
C VAL A 27 -2.20 4.36 16.32
N ASP A 28 -3.33 3.88 16.85
CA ASP A 28 -3.91 4.28 18.13
C ASP A 28 -3.87 3.13 19.15
N ASP A 29 -4.60 3.25 20.24
CA ASP A 29 -4.69 2.20 21.27
C ASP A 29 -5.83 1.19 21.00
N GLY A 30 -6.44 1.24 19.80
CA GLY A 30 -7.53 0.37 19.40
C GLY A 30 -7.10 -1.05 19.04
N LYS A 31 -8.08 -1.95 19.02
CA LYS A 31 -7.86 -3.37 18.67
C LYS A 31 -7.30 -3.55 17.26
N ALA A 32 -7.84 -2.82 16.29
CA ALA A 32 -7.38 -2.91 14.90
C ALA A 32 -5.92 -2.48 14.74
N SER A 33 -5.49 -1.45 15.47
CA SER A 33 -4.08 -1.03 15.53
C SER A 33 -3.18 -2.11 16.13
N ALA A 34 -3.63 -2.78 17.19
CA ALA A 34 -2.88 -3.89 17.80
C ALA A 34 -2.74 -5.08 16.83
N GLU A 35 -3.80 -5.42 16.11
CA GLU A 35 -3.79 -6.48 15.09
C GLU A 35 -2.86 -6.11 13.92
N MET A 36 -2.88 -4.86 13.48
CA MET A 36 -1.97 -4.36 12.45
C MET A 36 -0.52 -4.46 12.89
N LEU A 37 -0.17 -4.00 14.09
CA LEU A 37 1.20 -4.11 14.60
C LEU A 37 1.69 -5.55 14.66
N GLN A 38 0.81 -6.49 14.99
CA GLN A 38 1.16 -7.90 14.99
C GLN A 38 1.45 -8.42 13.58
N LEU A 39 0.65 -8.04 12.58
CA LEU A 39 0.92 -8.34 11.17
C LEU A 39 2.26 -7.76 10.74
N LEU A 40 2.54 -6.49 11.04
CA LEU A 40 3.78 -5.82 10.65
C LEU A 40 5.01 -6.44 11.32
N ASN A 41 4.89 -6.87 12.57
CA ASN A 41 5.95 -7.60 13.27
C ASN A 41 6.20 -8.98 12.64
N ASP A 42 5.16 -9.67 12.20
CA ASP A 42 5.30 -10.93 11.47
C ASP A 42 6.08 -10.70 10.14
N LEU A 43 5.80 -9.61 9.43
CA LEU A 43 6.53 -9.21 8.21
C LEU A 43 8.01 -8.92 8.50
N ALA A 44 8.30 -8.12 9.51
CA ALA A 44 9.67 -7.76 9.89
C ALA A 44 10.47 -8.98 10.38
N SER A 45 9.80 -9.94 11.02
CA SER A 45 10.43 -11.19 11.46
C SER A 45 10.75 -12.13 10.29
N ALA A 46 10.06 -12.00 9.16
CA ALA A 46 10.24 -12.84 7.99
C ALA A 46 11.46 -12.43 7.12
N SER A 47 11.94 -11.18 7.23
CA SER A 47 13.08 -10.70 6.46
C SER A 47 13.87 -9.62 7.21
N PRO A 48 15.20 -9.70 7.25
CA PRO A 48 16.04 -8.65 7.83
C PRO A 48 16.03 -7.35 7.03
N LEU A 49 15.52 -7.37 5.79
CA LEU A 49 15.37 -6.19 4.95
C LEU A 49 14.08 -5.41 5.21
N VAL A 50 13.20 -5.92 6.06
CA VAL A 50 11.95 -5.24 6.43
C VAL A 50 12.07 -4.67 7.84
N SER A 51 11.87 -3.36 7.99
CA SER A 51 11.84 -2.67 9.27
C SER A 51 10.52 -1.95 9.49
N VAL A 52 10.13 -1.76 10.74
CA VAL A 52 8.87 -1.12 11.13
C VAL A 52 9.17 0.05 12.06
N GLU A 53 8.69 1.23 11.70
CA GLU A 53 8.62 2.41 12.55
C GLU A 53 7.16 2.65 12.95
N VAL A 54 6.90 2.88 14.22
CA VAL A 54 5.55 3.11 14.75
C VAL A 54 5.39 4.58 15.13
N ARG A 55 4.34 5.21 14.61
CA ARG A 55 3.93 6.56 14.95
C ARG A 55 2.56 6.53 15.61
N ARG A 56 2.35 7.40 16.57
CA ARG A 56 1.06 7.61 17.22
C ARG A 56 0.65 9.03 16.91
N ASP A 57 -0.57 9.25 16.46
CA ASP A 57 -1.19 10.56 16.31
C ASP A 57 -1.09 11.31 14.97
N ASP A 58 -0.50 10.81 13.95
CA ASP A 58 -0.25 11.60 12.74
C ASP A 58 -0.96 11.10 11.48
N GLY A 59 -2.04 10.38 11.62
CA GLY A 59 -2.74 9.82 10.48
C GLY A 59 -4.14 10.40 10.27
N GLU A 60 -4.47 10.75 9.03
CA GLU A 60 -5.86 11.00 8.63
C GLU A 60 -6.69 9.71 8.74
N LEU A 61 -6.06 8.55 8.46
CA LEU A 61 -6.67 7.22 8.57
C LEU A 61 -5.83 6.36 9.51
N VAL A 62 -6.41 5.98 10.65
CA VAL A 62 -5.78 5.14 11.67
C VAL A 62 -6.68 3.93 11.94
N PRO A 63 -6.18 2.68 11.90
CA PRO A 63 -4.79 2.30 11.64
C PRO A 63 -4.43 2.29 10.15
N SER A 64 -3.21 2.69 9.85
CA SER A 64 -2.66 2.61 8.50
C SER A 64 -1.15 2.40 8.54
N PHE A 65 -0.57 1.97 7.43
CA PHE A 65 0.88 1.94 7.27
C PHE A 65 1.27 2.25 5.82
N ALA A 66 2.49 2.72 5.67
CA ALA A 66 3.04 3.08 4.38
C ALA A 66 4.38 2.41 4.15
N LEU A 67 4.67 2.08 2.90
CA LEU A 67 5.89 1.41 2.46
C LEU A 67 6.81 2.39 1.75
N ARG A 68 8.09 2.39 2.09
CA ARG A 68 9.12 3.10 1.34
C ARG A 68 10.40 2.28 1.22
N ARG A 69 11.18 2.55 0.20
CA ARG A 69 12.54 2.01 0.10
C ARG A 69 13.45 2.76 1.06
N SER A 70 14.11 2.05 1.95
CA SER A 70 15.08 2.64 2.87
C SER A 70 16.33 3.11 2.09
N GLY A 71 16.87 4.27 2.46
CA GLY A 71 18.04 4.84 1.79
C GLY A 71 17.74 5.80 0.64
N GLN A 72 16.49 5.99 0.25
CA GLN A 72 16.06 7.12 -0.56
C GLN A 72 15.77 8.34 0.35
N ALA A 73 16.74 8.73 1.17
CA ALA A 73 16.68 10.01 1.83
C ALA A 73 16.75 11.09 0.75
N GLY A 74 15.73 11.93 0.67
CA GLY A 74 15.71 13.06 -0.22
C GLY A 74 17.00 13.88 -0.05
N ARG A 75 17.68 14.17 -1.15
CA ARG A 75 18.75 15.14 -1.22
C ARG A 75 18.18 16.53 -0.96
N SER A 76 17.94 16.87 0.28
CA SER A 76 17.90 18.28 0.69
C SER A 76 17.85 18.37 2.22
N GLY A 77 18.93 18.88 2.80
CA GLY A 77 18.98 19.31 4.19
C GLY A 77 18.16 20.59 4.40
N GLN A 78 16.83 20.48 4.34
CA GLN A 78 15.92 21.50 4.86
C GLN A 78 14.87 20.79 5.70
N ALA A 79 14.99 20.97 7.00
CA ALA A 79 13.94 20.64 7.95
C ALA A 79 12.67 21.44 7.57
N GLY A 80 11.60 20.76 7.15
CA GLY A 80 10.32 21.40 6.96
C GLY A 80 9.48 20.97 5.75
N GLN A 81 10.00 20.12 4.85
CA GLN A 81 9.15 19.48 3.84
C GLN A 81 9.37 18.00 3.91
N SER A 82 8.30 17.29 4.25
CA SER A 82 8.21 15.83 4.30
C SER A 82 8.85 15.23 3.06
N GLY A 83 10.07 14.75 3.23
CA GLY A 83 10.82 14.10 2.17
C GLY A 83 10.02 12.94 1.62
N GLN A 84 10.20 12.70 0.37
CA GLN A 84 9.64 11.65 -0.48
C GLN A 84 8.83 10.61 0.28
N GLU A 85 7.56 10.95 0.53
CA GLU A 85 6.63 10.17 1.33
C GLU A 85 6.42 8.80 0.70
N SER A 86 6.21 7.84 1.55
CA SER A 86 5.77 6.51 1.15
C SER A 86 4.56 6.61 0.24
N ARG A 87 4.72 6.24 -1.02
CA ARG A 87 3.68 6.40 -2.04
C ARG A 87 2.67 5.28 -2.07
N VAL A 88 2.97 4.18 -1.38
CA VAL A 88 2.09 3.02 -1.23
C VAL A 88 1.65 2.93 0.22
N ARG A 89 0.36 3.07 0.46
CA ARG A 89 -0.25 3.03 1.79
C ARG A 89 -1.39 2.05 1.85
N PHE A 90 -1.53 1.41 3.00
CA PHE A 90 -2.65 0.54 3.35
C PHE A 90 -3.33 1.11 4.60
N ALA A 91 -4.58 1.55 4.47
CA ALA A 91 -5.44 1.92 5.57
C ALA A 91 -6.35 0.74 5.92
N GLY A 92 -6.13 0.15 7.09
CA GLY A 92 -6.69 -1.13 7.50
C GLY A 92 -5.71 -2.28 7.36
N LEU A 93 -6.20 -3.51 7.48
CA LEU A 93 -5.39 -4.73 7.46
C LEU A 93 -5.54 -5.43 6.09
N PRO A 94 -4.51 -5.44 5.24
CA PRO A 94 -4.56 -6.14 3.95
C PRO A 94 -4.42 -7.65 4.14
N LEU A 95 -5.49 -8.26 4.60
CA LEU A 95 -5.67 -9.70 4.79
C LEU A 95 -6.66 -10.25 3.75
N GLY A 96 -7.07 -11.50 3.87
CA GLY A 96 -7.96 -12.12 2.91
C GLY A 96 -7.40 -12.04 1.49
N HIS A 97 -8.20 -11.58 0.54
CA HIS A 97 -7.76 -11.43 -0.85
C HIS A 97 -6.66 -10.39 -1.05
N GLU A 98 -6.56 -9.39 -0.16
CA GLU A 98 -5.56 -8.32 -0.25
C GLU A 98 -4.19 -8.69 0.32
N PHE A 99 -4.04 -9.87 0.93
CA PHE A 99 -2.73 -10.30 1.41
C PHE A 99 -1.71 -10.42 0.27
N SER A 100 -2.13 -10.88 -0.89
CA SER A 100 -1.29 -10.92 -2.09
C SER A 100 -0.86 -9.52 -2.55
N SER A 101 -1.73 -8.52 -2.42
CA SER A 101 -1.41 -7.12 -2.75
C SER A 101 -0.34 -6.55 -1.81
N LEU A 102 -0.41 -6.88 -0.52
CA LEU A 102 0.63 -6.50 0.45
C LEU A 102 1.98 -7.12 0.11
N VAL A 103 2.02 -8.43 -0.12
CA VAL A 103 3.27 -9.14 -0.45
C VAL A 103 3.89 -8.60 -1.73
N LEU A 104 3.08 -8.40 -2.78
CA LEU A 104 3.57 -7.86 -4.05
C LEU A 104 4.08 -6.42 -3.90
N ALA A 105 3.40 -5.58 -3.13
CA ALA A 105 3.84 -4.22 -2.85
C ALA A 105 5.20 -4.19 -2.14
N LEU A 106 5.40 -5.03 -1.11
CA LEU A 106 6.68 -5.18 -0.43
C LEU A 106 7.79 -5.58 -1.42
N LEU A 107 7.53 -6.56 -2.27
CA LEU A 107 8.49 -7.01 -3.28
C LEU A 107 8.86 -5.90 -4.26
N GLN A 108 7.88 -5.19 -4.80
CA GLN A 108 8.10 -4.13 -5.79
C GLN A 108 8.79 -2.91 -5.18
N VAL A 109 8.42 -2.48 -3.99
CA VAL A 109 9.13 -1.44 -3.25
C VAL A 109 10.55 -1.89 -2.95
N GLY A 110 10.77 -3.16 -2.61
CA GLY A 110 12.05 -3.78 -2.32
C GLY A 110 12.88 -4.18 -3.55
N GLY A 111 12.54 -3.69 -4.75
CA GLY A 111 13.36 -3.83 -5.95
C GLY A 111 13.00 -4.99 -6.87
N TYR A 112 11.95 -5.76 -6.57
CA TYR A 112 11.49 -6.81 -7.47
C TYR A 112 10.92 -6.20 -8.76
N PRO A 113 11.34 -6.67 -9.95
CA PRO A 113 10.93 -6.07 -11.22
C PRO A 113 9.43 -6.30 -11.48
N PRO A 114 8.73 -5.31 -12.06
CA PRO A 114 7.33 -5.44 -12.44
C PRO A 114 7.16 -6.41 -13.61
N LYS A 115 6.06 -7.14 -13.60
CA LYS A 115 5.66 -8.04 -14.68
C LYS A 115 4.47 -7.43 -15.43
N ALA A 116 4.74 -6.50 -16.33
CA ALA A 116 3.75 -5.89 -17.20
C ALA A 116 4.38 -5.55 -18.54
N ASP A 117 3.54 -5.20 -19.52
CA ASP A 117 4.03 -4.79 -20.85
C ASP A 117 4.99 -3.58 -20.73
N PRO A 118 6.19 -3.63 -21.29
CA PRO A 118 7.14 -2.53 -21.22
C PRO A 118 6.58 -1.20 -21.72
N ALA A 119 5.72 -1.20 -22.74
CA ALA A 119 5.12 0.03 -23.25
C ALA A 119 4.17 0.66 -22.24
N VAL A 120 3.41 -0.15 -21.50
CA VAL A 120 2.53 0.32 -20.41
C VAL A 120 3.37 0.87 -19.25
N LEU A 121 4.45 0.18 -18.87
CA LEU A 121 5.36 0.66 -17.83
C LEU A 121 6.00 2.01 -18.19
N ASP A 122 6.35 2.22 -19.44
CA ASP A 122 6.92 3.48 -19.92
C ASP A 122 5.89 4.60 -19.93
N GLN A 123 4.64 4.30 -20.27
CA GLN A 123 3.53 5.28 -20.14
C GLN A 123 3.33 5.70 -18.70
N VAL A 124 3.31 4.75 -17.75
CA VAL A 124 3.19 5.07 -16.31
C VAL A 124 4.34 5.97 -15.84
N ARG A 125 5.58 5.67 -16.25
CA ARG A 125 6.75 6.47 -15.89
C ARG A 125 6.72 7.88 -16.46
N ALA A 126 6.06 8.07 -17.60
CA ALA A 126 5.95 9.35 -18.28
C ALA A 126 4.81 10.24 -17.79
N LEU A 127 3.97 9.76 -16.87
CA LEU A 127 2.88 10.57 -16.30
C LEU A 127 3.42 11.80 -15.57
N GLU A 128 2.92 12.96 -15.94
CA GLU A 128 3.23 14.25 -15.33
C GLU A 128 2.01 14.80 -14.60
N GLY A 129 2.23 15.44 -13.46
CA GLY A 129 1.17 15.98 -12.59
C GLY A 129 1.14 15.30 -11.23
N GLU A 130 0.11 15.52 -10.46
CA GLU A 130 -0.10 14.88 -9.15
C GLU A 130 -1.28 13.92 -9.21
N PHE A 131 -1.04 12.67 -8.90
CA PHE A 131 -2.05 11.61 -8.91
C PHE A 131 -2.11 10.98 -7.52
N ARG A 132 -3.13 11.30 -6.75
CA ARG A 132 -3.45 10.64 -5.47
C ARG A 132 -4.66 9.76 -5.66
N PHE A 133 -4.38 8.46 -5.78
CA PHE A 133 -5.42 7.44 -5.85
C PHE A 133 -5.78 6.92 -4.46
N GLU A 134 -7.06 6.69 -4.26
CA GLU A 134 -7.62 5.98 -3.10
C GLU A 134 -8.53 4.89 -3.62
N THR A 135 -8.33 3.66 -3.17
CA THR A 135 -9.16 2.52 -3.55
C THR A 135 -9.85 1.94 -2.33
N PHE A 136 -11.16 2.05 -2.28
CA PHE A 136 -11.98 1.40 -1.25
C PHE A 136 -12.22 -0.05 -1.62
N ILE A 137 -11.96 -0.93 -0.65
CA ILE A 137 -12.02 -2.39 -0.83
C ILE A 137 -12.81 -3.07 0.29
N SER A 138 -13.13 -4.33 0.05
CA SER A 138 -13.51 -5.32 1.07
C SER A 138 -12.54 -6.50 1.01
N LEU A 139 -12.18 -7.06 2.16
CA LEU A 139 -11.27 -8.21 2.23
C LEU A 139 -11.82 -9.48 1.53
N SER A 140 -13.12 -9.55 1.31
CA SER A 140 -13.80 -10.63 0.56
C SER A 140 -13.99 -10.33 -0.93
N CYS A 141 -13.57 -9.16 -1.39
CA CYS A 141 -13.72 -8.73 -2.78
C CYS A 141 -12.67 -9.40 -3.68
N GLN A 142 -13.10 -10.22 -4.63
CA GLN A 142 -12.19 -10.96 -5.51
C GLN A 142 -11.56 -10.09 -6.61
N ASN A 143 -12.21 -8.99 -6.99
CA ASN A 143 -11.73 -8.09 -8.05
C ASN A 143 -10.90 -6.91 -7.51
N CYS A 144 -10.90 -6.69 -6.20
CA CYS A 144 -10.18 -5.59 -5.58
C CYS A 144 -8.64 -5.71 -5.73
N PRO A 145 -8.02 -6.89 -5.57
CA PRO A 145 -6.58 -7.02 -5.70
C PRO A 145 -6.03 -6.58 -7.06
N ASP A 146 -6.72 -6.82 -8.16
CA ASP A 146 -6.28 -6.41 -9.49
C ASP A 146 -6.07 -4.88 -9.55
N VAL A 147 -7.04 -4.13 -9.02
CA VAL A 147 -7.01 -2.66 -8.99
C VAL A 147 -5.96 -2.14 -8.01
N VAL A 148 -5.90 -2.70 -6.80
CA VAL A 148 -4.93 -2.30 -5.77
C VAL A 148 -3.51 -2.54 -6.26
N GLN A 149 -3.22 -3.68 -6.85
CA GLN A 149 -1.89 -4.03 -7.36
C GLN A 149 -1.48 -3.15 -8.54
N ALA A 150 -2.40 -2.83 -9.45
CA ALA A 150 -2.13 -1.91 -10.56
C ALA A 150 -1.74 -0.52 -10.06
N LEU A 151 -2.51 0.06 -9.14
CA LEU A 151 -2.24 1.40 -8.60
C LEU A 151 -1.01 1.44 -7.68
N ASN A 152 -0.76 0.39 -6.91
CA ASN A 152 0.48 0.24 -6.16
C ASN A 152 1.70 0.23 -7.08
N LEU A 153 1.64 -0.50 -8.20
CA LEU A 153 2.72 -0.54 -9.19
C LEU A 153 2.95 0.84 -9.81
N MET A 154 1.89 1.56 -10.16
CA MET A 154 2.01 2.93 -10.66
C MET A 154 2.73 3.83 -9.65
N ALA A 155 2.38 3.72 -8.37
CA ALA A 155 3.02 4.49 -7.29
C ALA A 155 4.49 4.12 -7.07
N VAL A 156 4.87 2.85 -7.29
CA VAL A 156 6.28 2.41 -7.23
C VAL A 156 7.08 2.98 -8.40
N LEU A 157 6.50 3.02 -9.60
CA LEU A 157 7.18 3.41 -10.84
C LEU A 157 7.31 4.92 -11.02
N ASN A 158 6.33 5.69 -10.55
CA ASN A 158 6.27 7.13 -10.82
C ASN A 158 6.17 7.94 -9.50
N PRO A 159 7.10 8.88 -9.26
CA PRO A 159 7.10 9.70 -8.05
C PRO A 159 5.90 10.65 -7.93
N ASN A 160 5.19 10.90 -9.02
CA ASN A 160 3.99 11.74 -9.02
C ASN A 160 2.71 10.99 -8.66
N VAL A 161 2.79 9.66 -8.50
CA VAL A 161 1.65 8.80 -8.18
C VAL A 161 1.74 8.33 -6.73
N GLN A 162 0.66 8.51 -5.99
CA GLN A 162 0.45 7.96 -4.66
C GLN A 162 -0.81 7.10 -4.68
N HIS A 163 -0.80 6.01 -3.91
CA HIS A 163 -1.97 5.15 -3.77
C HIS A 163 -2.19 4.75 -2.32
N THR A 164 -3.44 4.82 -1.88
CA THR A 164 -3.91 4.31 -0.59
C THR A 164 -5.02 3.30 -0.81
N MET A 165 -4.79 2.05 -0.40
CA MET A 165 -5.86 1.08 -0.23
C MET A 165 -6.61 1.37 1.07
N ILE A 166 -7.94 1.40 1.04
CA ILE A 166 -8.77 1.67 2.22
C ILE A 166 -9.76 0.52 2.44
N GLU A 167 -9.63 -0.16 3.57
CA GLU A 167 -10.56 -1.19 3.98
C GLU A 167 -11.86 -0.56 4.51
N GLY A 168 -12.92 -0.65 3.71
CA GLY A 168 -14.18 0.06 3.99
C GLY A 168 -14.83 -0.32 5.33
N SER A 169 -14.65 -1.55 5.82
CA SER A 169 -15.23 -2.00 7.09
C SER A 169 -14.67 -1.27 8.31
N LEU A 170 -13.40 -0.85 8.26
CA LEU A 170 -12.77 -0.06 9.33
C LEU A 170 -12.99 1.45 9.19
N PHE A 171 -13.32 1.92 7.99
CA PHE A 171 -13.48 3.34 7.67
C PHE A 171 -14.87 3.65 7.13
N GLN A 172 -15.91 3.19 7.84
CA GLN A 172 -17.31 3.34 7.40
C GLN A 172 -17.74 4.79 7.23
N ALA A 173 -17.26 5.71 8.06
CA ALA A 173 -17.54 7.14 7.92
C ALA A 173 -17.05 7.70 6.57
N GLU A 174 -15.91 7.23 6.07
CA GLU A 174 -15.40 7.59 4.74
C GLU A 174 -16.25 6.99 3.62
N VAL A 175 -16.67 5.73 3.78
CA VAL A 175 -17.57 5.05 2.82
C VAL A 175 -18.89 5.81 2.70
N GLU A 176 -19.49 6.19 3.82
CA GLU A 176 -20.76 6.96 3.85
C GLU A 176 -20.58 8.36 3.27
N ARG A 177 -19.54 9.08 3.67
CA ARG A 177 -19.22 10.43 3.19
C ARG A 177 -19.07 10.48 1.67
N ARG A 178 -18.53 9.44 1.07
CA ARG A 178 -18.30 9.33 -0.37
C ARG A 178 -19.41 8.57 -1.12
N SER A 179 -20.47 8.15 -0.41
CA SER A 179 -21.60 7.41 -0.98
C SER A 179 -21.17 6.16 -1.75
N ILE A 180 -20.21 5.42 -1.23
CA ILE A 180 -19.69 4.21 -1.88
C ILE A 180 -20.66 3.07 -1.71
N MET A 181 -21.16 2.55 -2.82
CA MET A 181 -22.19 1.48 -2.84
C MET A 181 -21.62 0.12 -3.23
N ALA A 182 -20.46 0.09 -3.88
CA ALA A 182 -19.82 -1.15 -4.32
C ALA A 182 -18.29 -0.96 -4.38
N VAL A 183 -17.56 -2.08 -4.28
CA VAL A 183 -16.09 -2.11 -4.33
C VAL A 183 -15.60 -3.04 -5.44
N PRO A 184 -14.40 -2.79 -6.02
CA PRO A 184 -13.51 -1.67 -5.73
C PRO A 184 -14.09 -0.33 -6.22
N ALA A 185 -13.88 0.73 -5.44
CA ALA A 185 -14.22 2.10 -5.81
C ALA A 185 -12.97 2.97 -5.74
N VAL A 186 -12.60 3.56 -6.86
CA VAL A 186 -11.36 4.35 -7.01
C VAL A 186 -11.69 5.83 -7.09
N PHE A 187 -10.94 6.60 -6.32
CA PHE A 187 -10.94 8.07 -6.35
C PHE A 187 -9.57 8.57 -6.79
N LEU A 188 -9.57 9.61 -7.60
CA LEU A 188 -8.37 10.33 -8.01
C LEU A 188 -8.47 11.78 -7.54
N ASN A 189 -7.51 12.22 -6.74
CA ASN A 189 -7.47 13.58 -6.19
C ASN A 189 -8.80 13.97 -5.50
N GLY A 190 -9.39 13.03 -4.79
CA GLY A 190 -10.66 13.20 -4.06
C GLY A 190 -11.92 13.12 -4.91
N GLN A 191 -11.83 12.93 -6.23
CA GLN A 191 -12.96 12.80 -7.13
C GLN A 191 -13.17 11.35 -7.57
N PRO A 192 -14.42 10.90 -7.78
CA PRO A 192 -14.68 9.57 -8.33
C PRO A 192 -13.94 9.36 -9.66
N PHE A 193 -13.19 8.27 -9.76
CA PHE A 193 -12.42 7.92 -10.95
C PHE A 193 -13.00 6.70 -11.67
N GLY A 194 -13.21 5.61 -10.92
CA GLY A 194 -13.71 4.37 -11.50
C GLY A 194 -14.27 3.42 -10.44
N GLN A 195 -15.01 2.43 -10.88
CA GLN A 195 -15.63 1.42 -10.04
C GLN A 195 -15.63 0.07 -10.73
N GLY A 196 -15.46 -1.00 -9.96
CA GLY A 196 -15.38 -2.35 -10.49
C GLY A 196 -13.97 -2.72 -10.94
N ARG A 197 -13.85 -3.84 -11.62
CA ARG A 197 -12.57 -4.39 -12.06
C ARG A 197 -11.93 -3.48 -13.11
N MET A 198 -10.68 -3.17 -12.89
CA MET A 198 -9.81 -2.43 -13.82
C MET A 198 -8.42 -3.05 -13.79
N SER A 199 -7.74 -3.05 -14.92
CA SER A 199 -6.35 -3.49 -15.06
C SER A 199 -5.40 -2.28 -15.11
N LEU A 200 -4.10 -2.56 -15.20
CA LEU A 200 -3.10 -1.50 -15.36
C LEU A 200 -3.23 -0.78 -16.70
N GLU A 201 -3.71 -1.47 -17.72
CA GLU A 201 -3.90 -0.95 -19.06
C GLU A 201 -5.11 -0.03 -19.21
N ASP A 202 -6.13 -0.16 -18.30
CA ASP A 202 -7.32 0.68 -18.25
C ASP A 202 -7.03 2.06 -17.70
#